data_ba0744777962b748b49fddf6c04d3bba
#
_entry.id   ba0744777962b748b49fddf6c04d3bba
#
_cell.length_a   1.000
_cell.length_b   1.000
_cell.length_c   1.000
_cell.angle_alpha   90.00
_cell.angle_beta   90.00
_cell.angle_gamma   90.00
#
_symmetry.space_group_name_H-M   'P 1'
#
loop_
_entity.id
_entity.type
_entity.pdbx_description
1 polymer ?
#
loop_
_entity_poly.entity_id
_entity_poly.type
_entity_poly.pdbx_seq_one_letter_code
_entity_poly.pdbx_strand_id
1 'polypeptide(L)'
;TPLYSSAASDVYKRQTIRYLKENGLFVIGTDGDSDKDIYQENLSGPIAIVLGSEGKGMRRLTRELCDTLISIPMHGQVESLNVSVASGICLSEIRRQRNLT
;
A
#
# COMPACT_ATOMS: atom_id res chain seq x y z
N THR A 1 -9.11 0.94 16.67
CA THR A 1 -10.25 0.07 16.45
C THR A 1 -10.00 -0.86 15.27
N PRO A 2 -10.10 -2.16 15.49
CA PRO A 2 -9.84 -3.08 14.39
C PRO A 2 -10.95 -2.98 13.34
N LEU A 3 -10.52 -2.82 12.09
CA LEU A 3 -11.44 -2.67 10.98
C LEU A 3 -11.21 -3.75 9.94
N TYR A 4 -10.58 -4.86 10.32
CA TYR A 4 -9.75 -5.49 9.33
C TYR A 4 -9.98 -6.94 9.07
N SER A 5 -10.99 -7.56 9.57
CA SER A 5 -11.02 -9.00 9.47
C SER A 5 -12.26 -9.55 8.79
N SER A 6 -13.01 -8.73 8.08
CA SER A 6 -14.26 -9.17 7.50
C SER A 6 -14.59 -8.42 6.22
N ALA A 7 -15.67 -8.82 5.56
CA ALA A 7 -16.16 -8.12 4.38
C ALA A 7 -16.53 -6.67 4.69
N ALA A 8 -17.00 -6.39 5.90
CA ALA A 8 -17.27 -5.02 6.33
C ALA A 8 -16.00 -4.18 6.32
N SER A 9 -14.89 -4.78 6.71
CA SER A 9 -13.60 -4.13 6.67
C SER A 9 -13.20 -3.75 5.22
N ASP A 10 -13.48 -4.62 4.26
CA ASP A 10 -13.18 -4.33 2.86
C ASP A 10 -14.02 -3.17 2.33
N VAL A 11 -15.30 -3.11 2.70
CA VAL A 11 -16.17 -1.99 2.31
C VAL A 11 -15.63 -0.68 2.89
N TYR A 12 -15.24 -0.69 4.14
CA TYR A 12 -14.66 0.47 4.80
C TYR A 12 -13.39 0.94 4.10
N LYS A 13 -12.53 -0.01 3.74
CA LYS A 13 -11.29 0.29 3.03
C LYS A 13 -11.58 1.00 1.71
N ARG A 14 -12.53 0.48 0.95
CA ARG A 14 -12.88 1.07 -0.34
C ARG A 14 -13.43 2.48 -0.19
N GLN A 15 -14.30 2.68 0.81
CA GLN A 15 -14.85 4.00 1.07
C GLN A 15 -13.77 4.99 1.47
N THR A 16 -12.83 4.55 2.29
CA THR A 16 -11.71 5.39 2.73
C THR A 16 -10.82 5.76 1.55
N ILE A 17 -10.53 4.81 0.67
CA ILE A 17 -9.71 5.08 -0.50
C ILE A 17 -10.37 6.12 -1.39
N ARG A 18 -11.67 5.99 -1.65
CA ARG A 18 -12.39 6.97 -2.45
C ARG A 18 -12.33 8.36 -1.82
N TYR A 19 -12.52 8.43 -0.52
CA TYR A 19 -12.44 9.70 0.19
C TYR A 19 -11.06 10.34 0.06
N LEU A 20 -10.01 9.57 0.21
CA LEU A 20 -8.65 10.07 0.09
C LEU A 20 -8.36 10.58 -1.32
N LYS A 21 -8.82 9.86 -2.32
CA LYS A 21 -8.64 10.28 -3.72
C LYS A 21 -9.38 11.57 -3.99
N GLU A 22 -10.59 11.70 -3.48
CA GLU A 22 -11.38 12.93 -3.62
C GLU A 22 -10.71 14.13 -2.97
N ASN A 23 -9.86 13.87 -2.00
CA ASN A 23 -9.12 14.93 -1.30
C ASN A 23 -7.71 15.13 -1.85
N GLY A 24 -7.45 14.61 -3.02
CA GLY A 24 -6.21 14.88 -3.74
C GLY A 24 -5.03 14.00 -3.40
N LEU A 25 -5.25 12.92 -2.66
CA LEU A 25 -4.16 12.00 -2.36
C LEU A 25 -4.00 10.95 -3.47
N PHE A 26 -2.76 10.67 -3.79
CA PHE A 26 -2.42 9.60 -4.72
C PHE A 26 -2.32 8.30 -3.93
N VAL A 27 -3.18 7.34 -4.24
CA VAL A 27 -3.29 6.11 -3.43
C VAL A 27 -2.45 5.00 -4.04
N ILE A 28 -1.52 4.50 -3.26
CA ILE A 28 -0.58 3.46 -3.66
C ILE A 28 -0.88 2.20 -2.86
N GLY A 29 -1.18 1.11 -3.56
CA GLY A 29 -1.43 -0.17 -2.91
C GLY A 29 -0.19 -1.07 -2.97
N THR A 30 -0.01 -1.90 -1.97
CA THR A 30 1.07 -2.88 -1.98
C THR A 30 0.55 -4.22 -2.49
N ASP A 31 1.23 -4.78 -3.46
CA ASP A 31 0.86 -6.05 -4.07
C ASP A 31 2.13 -6.77 -4.52
N GLY A 32 2.37 -7.95 -3.97
CA GLY A 32 3.58 -8.72 -4.28
C GLY A 32 3.72 -9.10 -5.75
N ASP A 33 2.62 -9.08 -6.49
CA ASP A 33 2.64 -9.41 -7.92
C ASP A 33 2.87 -8.20 -8.81
N SER A 34 3.02 -7.01 -8.24
CA SER A 34 3.26 -5.82 -9.05
C SER A 34 4.67 -5.84 -9.63
N ASP A 35 4.78 -5.41 -10.88
CA ASP A 35 6.07 -5.32 -11.57
C ASP A 35 6.90 -4.12 -11.10
N LYS A 36 6.27 -3.13 -10.53
CA LYS A 36 6.95 -1.93 -10.04
C LYS A 36 7.20 -2.08 -8.53
N ASP A 37 8.44 -1.88 -8.10
CA ASP A 37 8.72 -1.93 -6.68
C ASP A 37 8.66 -0.53 -6.04
N ILE A 38 8.67 -0.50 -4.73
CA ILE A 38 8.51 0.74 -3.97
C ILE A 38 9.61 1.75 -4.30
N TYR A 39 10.80 1.29 -4.64
CA TYR A 39 11.94 2.17 -4.90
C TYR A 39 11.85 2.88 -6.26
N GLN A 40 10.99 2.37 -7.14
CA GLN A 40 10.76 2.96 -8.45
C GLN A 40 9.62 3.97 -8.45
N GLU A 41 8.85 4.04 -7.37
CA GLU A 41 7.68 4.92 -7.30
C GLU A 41 8.06 6.28 -6.73
N ASN A 42 7.46 7.33 -7.29
CA ASN A 42 7.63 8.68 -6.74
C ASN A 42 6.73 8.85 -5.53
N LEU A 43 7.32 8.97 -4.36
CA LEU A 43 6.61 9.06 -3.09
C LEU A 43 6.68 10.45 -2.48
N SER A 44 7.02 11.46 -3.28
CA SER A 44 7.27 12.81 -2.75
C SER A 44 6.02 13.67 -2.60
N GLY A 45 4.93 13.34 -3.28
CA GLY A 45 3.70 14.13 -3.22
C GLY A 45 2.78 13.71 -2.09
N PRO A 46 1.55 14.23 -2.06
CA PRO A 46 0.55 13.79 -1.09
C PRO A 46 0.07 12.39 -1.46
N ILE A 47 0.39 11.43 -0.63
CA ILE A 47 0.14 10.02 -0.91
C ILE A 47 -0.51 9.32 0.27
N ALA A 48 -1.18 8.22 -0.03
CA ALA A 48 -1.67 7.28 0.96
C ALA A 48 -1.23 5.89 0.55
N ILE A 49 -0.72 5.13 1.51
CA ILE A 49 -0.28 3.76 1.25
C ILE A 49 -1.33 2.80 1.81
N VAL A 50 -1.79 1.89 0.96
CA VAL A 50 -2.75 0.86 1.37
C VAL A 50 -1.99 -0.47 1.39
N LEU A 51 -1.93 -1.07 2.56
CA LEU A 51 -1.20 -2.33 2.73
C LEU A 51 -2.13 -3.51 2.50
N GLY A 52 -1.66 -4.48 1.76
CA GLY A 52 -2.40 -5.72 1.54
C GLY A 52 -2.40 -6.62 2.77
N SER A 53 -3.32 -7.57 2.80
CA SER A 53 -3.38 -8.55 3.87
C SER A 53 -2.19 -9.49 3.79
N GLU A 54 -1.77 -9.97 4.95
CA GLU A 54 -0.71 -10.96 5.01
C GLU A 54 -1.13 -12.23 4.25
N GLY A 55 -0.23 -12.74 3.44
CA GLY A 55 -0.40 -14.01 2.76
C GLY A 55 -1.35 -14.02 1.59
N LYS A 56 -2.23 -13.04 1.47
CA LYS A 56 -3.23 -13.03 0.41
C LYS A 56 -3.19 -11.79 -0.46
N GLY A 57 -2.43 -10.80 -0.04
CA GLY A 57 -2.43 -9.54 -0.75
C GLY A 57 -3.75 -8.80 -0.60
N MET A 58 -4.03 -7.94 -1.54
CA MET A 58 -5.17 -7.06 -1.51
C MET A 58 -6.30 -7.65 -2.34
N ARG A 59 -7.53 -7.46 -1.89
CA ARG A 59 -8.67 -7.92 -2.66
C ARG A 59 -8.79 -7.13 -3.96
N ARG A 60 -9.36 -7.79 -4.99
CA ARG A 60 -9.41 -7.23 -6.33
C ARG A 60 -10.04 -5.84 -6.39
N LEU A 61 -11.20 -5.67 -5.75
CA LEU A 61 -11.88 -4.37 -5.81
C LEU A 61 -11.08 -3.26 -5.14
N THR A 62 -10.40 -3.58 -4.06
CA THR A 62 -9.55 -2.61 -3.39
C THR A 62 -8.35 -2.25 -4.27
N ARG A 63 -7.75 -3.25 -4.93
CA ARG A 63 -6.65 -3.00 -5.87
C ARG A 63 -7.07 -2.07 -6.99
N GLU A 64 -8.25 -2.28 -7.54
CA GLU A 64 -8.74 -1.49 -8.66
C GLU A 64 -8.92 -0.02 -8.29
N LEU A 65 -9.16 0.28 -7.02
CA LEU A 65 -9.32 1.65 -6.55
C LEU A 65 -8.00 2.38 -6.35
N CYS A 66 -6.91 1.65 -6.18
CA CYS A 66 -5.60 2.28 -6.02
C CYS A 66 -5.15 2.92 -7.32
N ASP A 67 -4.47 4.06 -7.21
CA ASP A 67 -3.94 4.73 -8.39
C ASP A 67 -2.78 3.96 -9.00
N THR A 68 -1.99 3.31 -8.16
CA THR A 68 -0.91 2.45 -8.62
C THR A 68 -0.67 1.35 -7.60
N LEU A 69 0.03 0.30 -8.04
CA LEU A 69 0.39 -0.81 -7.17
C LEU A 69 1.91 -0.96 -7.20
N ILE A 70 2.47 -1.23 -6.04
CA ILE A 70 3.90 -1.47 -5.92
C ILE A 70 4.15 -2.74 -5.13
N SER A 71 5.29 -3.35 -5.34
CA SER A 71 5.74 -4.47 -4.53
C SER A 71 6.88 -4.01 -3.63
N ILE A 72 7.05 -4.72 -2.52
CA ILE A 72 8.19 -4.53 -1.65
C ILE A 72 9.12 -5.71 -1.91
N PRO A 73 10.32 -5.47 -2.48
CA PRO A 73 11.22 -6.56 -2.81
C PRO A 73 11.60 -7.35 -1.56
N MET A 74 11.57 -8.66 -1.70
CA MET A 74 11.95 -9.56 -0.61
C MET A 74 12.98 -10.55 -1.12
N HIS A 75 13.93 -10.88 -0.25
CA HIS A 75 14.93 -11.88 -0.54
C HIS A 75 14.74 -13.07 0.38
N GLY A 76 14.99 -14.24 -0.16
CA GLY A 76 14.85 -15.47 0.60
C GLY A 76 13.49 -16.12 0.42
N GLN A 77 13.07 -16.90 1.41
CA GLN A 77 11.90 -17.75 1.29
C GLN A 77 10.64 -17.14 1.90
N VAL A 78 10.69 -15.91 2.34
CA VAL A 78 9.53 -15.25 2.93
C VAL A 78 8.61 -14.79 1.81
N GLU A 79 7.39 -15.31 1.78
CA GLU A 79 6.44 -14.99 0.70
C GLU A 79 5.68 -13.70 0.94
N SER A 80 5.57 -13.27 2.19
CA SER A 80 4.89 -12.03 2.51
C SER A 80 5.51 -11.42 3.75
N LEU A 81 5.43 -10.09 3.84
CA LEU A 81 5.85 -9.36 5.02
C LEU A 81 4.64 -9.09 5.89
N ASN A 82 4.84 -9.08 7.21
CA ASN A 82 3.76 -8.65 8.06
C ASN A 82 3.57 -7.13 7.92
N VAL A 83 2.41 -6.65 8.32
CA VAL A 83 1.99 -5.27 8.13
C VAL A 83 2.96 -4.28 8.80
N SER A 84 3.46 -4.62 9.97
CA SER A 84 4.38 -3.73 10.69
C SER A 84 5.68 -3.53 9.93
N VAL A 85 6.24 -4.62 9.41
CA VAL A 85 7.49 -4.54 8.64
C VAL A 85 7.25 -3.80 7.34
N ALA A 86 6.17 -4.11 6.63
CA ALA A 86 5.83 -3.44 5.39
C ALA A 86 5.63 -1.94 5.60
N SER A 87 4.94 -1.56 6.67
CA SER A 87 4.76 -0.15 7.02
C SER A 87 6.09 0.55 7.24
N GLY A 88 6.98 -0.10 7.97
CA GLY A 88 8.30 0.46 8.24
C GLY A 88 9.11 0.70 6.97
N ILE A 89 9.07 -0.25 6.05
CA ILE A 89 9.79 -0.11 4.78
C ILE A 89 9.21 1.04 3.96
N CYS A 90 7.88 1.12 3.87
CA CYS A 90 7.23 2.19 3.12
C CYS A 90 7.56 3.56 3.71
N LEU A 91 7.45 3.71 5.02
CA LEU A 91 7.72 4.99 5.67
C LEU A 91 9.19 5.38 5.54
N SER A 92 10.09 4.43 5.63
CA SER A 92 11.51 4.68 5.45
C SER A 92 11.82 5.19 4.05
N GLU A 93 11.24 4.58 3.03
CA GLU A 93 11.48 5.00 1.65
C GLU A 93 10.84 6.36 1.35
N ILE A 94 9.67 6.62 1.90
CA ILE A 94 9.03 7.93 1.77
C ILE A 94 9.93 9.00 2.33
N ARG A 95 10.46 8.77 3.52
CA ARG A 95 11.34 9.73 4.18
C ARG A 95 12.62 9.94 3.39
N ARG A 96 13.20 8.85 2.88
CA ARG A 96 14.42 8.96 2.08
C ARG A 96 14.19 9.86 0.87
N GLN A 97 13.11 9.62 0.13
CA GLN A 97 12.82 10.41 -1.06
C GLN A 97 12.59 11.89 -0.74
N ARG A 98 11.87 12.15 0.35
CA ARG A 98 11.57 13.54 0.75
C ARG A 98 12.80 14.29 1.24
N ASN A 99 13.77 13.59 1.78
CA ASN A 99 15.00 14.22 2.22
C ASN A 99 15.97 14.53 1.08
N LEU A 100 15.74 13.97 -0.10
CA LEU A 100 16.55 14.22 -1.27
C LEU A 100 16.10 15.44 -2.07
N THR A 101 14.96 16.01 -1.73
CA THR A 101 14.39 17.14 -2.49
C THR A 101 14.54 18.46 -1.78
#